data_cf8100a1c4d8bb10bea4a6bfe26628d7
#
_entry.id   cf8100a1c4d8bb10bea4a6bfe26628d7
#
_cell.length_a   1.000
_cell.length_b   1.000
_cell.length_c   1.000
_cell.angle_alpha   90.00
_cell.angle_beta   90.00
_cell.angle_gamma   90.00
#
_symmetry.space_group_name_H-M   'P 1'
#
loop_
_entity.id
_entity.type
_entity.pdbx_description
1 polymer ?
#
loop_
_entity_poly.entity_id
_entity_poly.type
_entity_poly.pdbx_seq_one_letter_code
_entity_poly.pdbx_strand_id
1 'polypeptide(L)'
;LLMALLWNSLATRKVRLLAQAMRERFAIAPQCAWVNYIRCHDDIGWTFSDEDAAQLGVKGWDHRRFLNAFYTGRFPGSFARGLPFQENPKTGDMRVSGTCASLAGLENAIQSEAAESEIELSIRRILLLHSIILSIGGIPLLYLGDEIGMLNDYGYRDDPAKAADSRWAHRPRANRESFARRNDPQAVEGKVYMGLRRLIELRKRLDVF
;
A
#
# COMPACT_ATOMS: atom_id res chain seq x y z
N LEU A 1 5.44 -0.66 11.33
CA LEU A 1 5.57 -2.12 11.22
C LEU A 1 4.41 -2.72 10.41
N LEU A 2 3.14 -2.56 10.82
CA LEU A 2 1.99 -3.18 10.16
C LEU A 2 1.94 -2.88 8.66
N MET A 3 2.04 -1.61 8.27
CA MET A 3 2.08 -1.18 6.86
C MET A 3 3.08 -1.99 6.03
N ALA A 4 4.34 -2.05 6.45
CA ALA A 4 5.38 -2.80 5.73
C ALA A 4 5.07 -4.29 5.62
N LEU A 5 4.48 -4.90 6.66
CA LEU A 5 4.12 -6.31 6.68
C LEU A 5 2.89 -6.64 5.82
N LEU A 6 1.96 -5.71 5.66
CA LEU A 6 0.84 -5.85 4.73
C LEU A 6 1.36 -5.89 3.28
N TRP A 7 2.22 -4.95 2.91
CA TRP A 7 2.84 -4.95 1.57
C TRP A 7 3.73 -6.18 1.36
N ASN A 8 4.51 -6.60 2.38
CA ASN A 8 5.25 -7.86 2.32
C ASN A 8 4.35 -9.05 2.03
N SER A 9 3.22 -9.16 2.73
CA SER A 9 2.29 -10.28 2.55
C SER A 9 1.67 -10.30 1.16
N LEU A 10 1.38 -9.12 0.60
CA LEU A 10 0.85 -9.01 -0.76
C LEU A 10 1.88 -9.44 -1.82
N ALA A 11 3.13 -8.99 -1.71
CA ALA A 11 4.20 -9.34 -2.66
C ALA A 11 4.56 -10.83 -2.61
N THR A 12 4.66 -11.39 -1.41
CA THR A 12 5.12 -12.77 -1.19
C THR A 12 4.01 -13.81 -1.23
N ARG A 13 2.74 -13.40 -1.09
CA ARG A 13 1.58 -14.26 -0.84
C ARG A 13 1.74 -15.13 0.42
N LYS A 14 2.54 -14.66 1.40
CA LYS A 14 2.82 -15.34 2.66
C LYS A 14 2.58 -14.39 3.83
N VAL A 15 1.80 -14.85 4.80
CA VAL A 15 1.40 -14.05 5.98
C VAL A 15 2.21 -14.39 7.24
N ARG A 16 3.21 -15.26 7.17
CA ARG A 16 3.92 -15.76 8.36
C ARG A 16 4.57 -14.64 9.16
N LEU A 17 5.27 -13.71 8.49
CA LEU A 17 5.94 -12.59 9.13
C LEU A 17 4.94 -11.60 9.74
N LEU A 18 3.82 -11.35 9.04
CA LEU A 18 2.72 -10.55 9.58
C LEU A 18 2.08 -11.21 10.81
N ALA A 19 1.77 -12.51 10.73
CA ALA A 19 1.15 -13.25 11.83
C ALA A 19 2.04 -13.31 13.08
N GLN A 20 3.35 -13.46 12.91
CA GLN A 20 4.32 -13.42 14.01
C GLN A 20 4.33 -12.04 14.67
N ALA A 21 4.49 -10.98 13.89
CA ALA A 21 4.53 -9.63 14.40
C ALA A 21 3.22 -9.21 15.11
N MET A 22 2.07 -9.63 14.60
CA MET A 22 0.77 -9.39 15.25
C MET A 22 0.69 -10.06 16.63
N ARG A 23 1.26 -11.24 16.80
CA ARG A 23 1.27 -11.94 18.10
C ARG A 23 2.26 -11.32 19.09
N GLU A 24 3.43 -10.91 18.62
CA GLU A 24 4.54 -10.55 19.50
C GLU A 24 4.65 -9.05 19.76
N ARG A 25 4.20 -8.21 18.82
CA ARG A 25 4.49 -6.77 18.84
C ARG A 25 3.24 -5.87 18.78
N PHE A 26 2.05 -6.43 18.76
CA PHE A 26 0.83 -5.64 18.62
C PHE A 26 0.24 -5.20 19.97
N ALA A 27 0.65 -5.83 21.06
CA ALA A 27 0.24 -5.43 22.40
C ALA A 27 0.80 -4.05 22.76
N ILE A 28 -0.07 -3.15 23.27
CA ILE A 28 0.27 -1.83 23.77
C ILE A 28 -0.45 -1.57 25.09
N ALA A 29 -0.06 -0.51 25.79
CA ALA A 29 -0.72 -0.11 27.03
C ALA A 29 -2.22 0.18 26.82
N PRO A 30 -3.11 -0.17 27.78
CA PRO A 30 -4.56 -0.06 27.59
C PRO A 30 -5.08 1.34 27.26
N GLN A 31 -4.35 2.39 27.66
CA GLN A 31 -4.69 3.78 27.35
C GLN A 31 -4.19 4.28 25.99
N CYS A 32 -3.53 3.41 25.22
CA CYS A 32 -3.01 3.70 23.88
C CYS A 32 -3.84 3.01 22.81
N ALA A 33 -3.82 3.55 21.60
CA ALA A 33 -4.40 2.92 20.42
C ALA A 33 -3.43 2.96 19.23
N TRP A 34 -3.40 1.90 18.47
CA TRP A 34 -2.70 1.89 17.19
C TRP A 34 -3.42 2.75 16.17
N VAL A 35 -2.68 3.53 15.39
CA VAL A 35 -3.18 4.09 14.14
C VAL A 35 -2.74 3.16 13.00
N ASN A 36 -3.71 2.51 12.38
CA ASN A 36 -3.48 1.48 11.36
C ASN A 36 -3.71 2.06 9.96
N TYR A 37 -2.71 2.00 9.12
CA TYR A 37 -2.80 2.49 7.73
C TYR A 37 -1.97 1.61 6.79
N ILE A 38 -2.33 1.61 5.52
CA ILE A 38 -1.59 0.89 4.49
C ILE A 38 -0.53 1.76 3.82
N ARG A 39 -0.69 3.06 3.84
CA ARG A 39 0.27 4.09 3.48
C ARG A 39 -0.13 5.45 4.08
N CYS A 40 0.79 6.40 4.03
CA CYS A 40 0.52 7.80 4.38
C CYS A 40 1.21 8.75 3.37
N HIS A 41 1.52 9.96 3.78
CA HIS A 41 2.25 10.95 2.96
C HIS A 41 3.75 10.63 2.81
N ASP A 42 4.28 9.69 3.62
CA ASP A 42 5.68 9.28 3.57
C ASP A 42 5.88 8.00 2.77
N ASP A 43 7.14 7.71 2.49
CA ASP A 43 7.61 6.50 1.85
C ASP A 43 7.38 5.25 2.70
N ILE A 44 7.44 4.10 2.06
CA ILE A 44 7.36 2.80 2.72
C ILE A 44 8.78 2.29 3.00
N GLY A 45 9.14 2.20 4.28
CA GLY A 45 10.33 1.51 4.75
C GLY A 45 10.00 0.09 5.23
N TRP A 46 10.89 -0.87 4.98
CA TRP A 46 10.70 -2.26 5.37
C TRP A 46 11.15 -2.48 6.81
N THR A 47 10.28 -2.14 7.74
CA THR A 47 10.59 -2.01 9.19
C THR A 47 10.45 -3.30 10.01
N PHE A 48 10.36 -4.48 9.39
CA PHE A 48 10.48 -5.74 10.13
C PHE A 48 11.92 -5.98 10.59
N SER A 49 12.11 -6.64 11.73
CA SER A 49 13.44 -6.91 12.27
C SER A 49 14.12 -8.10 11.57
N ASP A 50 15.45 -8.13 11.61
CA ASP A 50 16.23 -9.26 11.07
C ASP A 50 16.05 -10.52 11.92
N GLU A 51 15.83 -10.36 13.23
CA GLU A 51 15.54 -11.44 14.16
C GLU A 51 14.22 -12.13 13.81
N ASP A 52 13.15 -11.35 13.59
CA ASP A 52 11.84 -11.87 13.21
C ASP A 52 11.93 -12.61 11.86
N ALA A 53 12.67 -12.07 10.91
CA ALA A 53 12.90 -12.69 9.61
C ALA A 53 13.68 -14.00 9.75
N ALA A 54 14.75 -14.00 10.54
CA ALA A 54 15.62 -15.17 10.76
C ALA A 54 14.87 -16.35 11.41
N GLN A 55 13.98 -16.08 12.38
CA GLN A 55 13.12 -17.10 12.99
C GLN A 55 12.24 -17.84 11.97
N LEU A 56 11.94 -17.19 10.84
CA LEU A 56 11.17 -17.76 9.74
C LEU A 56 12.04 -18.32 8.60
N GLY A 57 13.38 -18.35 8.79
CA GLY A 57 14.31 -18.80 7.77
C GLY A 57 14.50 -17.80 6.63
N VAL A 58 14.21 -16.52 6.86
CA VAL A 58 14.31 -15.44 5.86
C VAL A 58 15.52 -14.56 6.19
N LYS A 59 16.38 -14.32 5.20
CA LYS A 59 17.47 -13.35 5.33
C LYS A 59 16.91 -11.94 5.13
N GLY A 60 16.83 -11.16 6.21
CA GLY A 60 16.14 -9.85 6.21
C GLY A 60 16.65 -8.88 5.15
N TRP A 61 17.98 -8.81 4.98
CA TRP A 61 18.61 -7.97 3.95
C TRP A 61 18.15 -8.36 2.52
N ASP A 62 18.30 -9.63 2.14
CA ASP A 62 17.92 -10.10 0.81
C ASP A 62 16.43 -9.91 0.55
N HIS A 63 15.63 -10.10 1.61
CA HIS A 63 14.19 -9.94 1.53
C HIS A 63 13.77 -8.49 1.32
N ARG A 64 14.40 -7.52 2.00
CA ARG A 64 14.17 -6.08 1.76
C ARG A 64 14.54 -5.69 0.32
N ARG A 65 15.64 -6.21 -0.21
CA ARG A 65 16.02 -5.99 -1.63
C ARG A 65 14.99 -6.57 -2.60
N PHE A 66 14.46 -7.75 -2.31
CA PHE A 66 13.36 -8.32 -3.08
C PHE A 66 12.14 -7.40 -3.07
N LEU A 67 11.71 -6.91 -1.90
CA LEU A 67 10.55 -6.01 -1.79
C LEU A 67 10.80 -4.68 -2.52
N ASN A 68 12.00 -4.14 -2.43
CA ASN A 68 12.41 -2.97 -3.21
C ASN A 68 12.26 -3.20 -4.71
N ALA A 69 12.82 -4.29 -5.22
CA ALA A 69 12.73 -4.64 -6.64
C ALA A 69 11.28 -4.90 -7.06
N PHE A 70 10.50 -5.59 -6.21
CA PHE A 70 9.11 -5.89 -6.49
C PHE A 70 8.28 -4.60 -6.60
N TYR A 71 8.30 -3.76 -5.57
CA TYR A 71 7.43 -2.57 -5.55
C TYR A 71 7.88 -1.44 -6.47
N THR A 72 9.12 -1.46 -6.96
CA THR A 72 9.57 -0.54 -8.02
C THR A 72 9.40 -1.11 -9.44
N GLY A 73 8.78 -2.28 -9.58
CA GLY A 73 8.55 -2.90 -10.89
C GLY A 73 9.80 -3.52 -11.53
N ARG A 74 10.92 -3.57 -10.80
CA ARG A 74 12.21 -4.13 -11.27
C ARG A 74 12.27 -5.66 -11.15
N PHE A 75 11.37 -6.27 -10.39
CA PHE A 75 11.30 -7.72 -10.23
C PHE A 75 10.41 -8.35 -11.31
N PRO A 76 10.87 -9.40 -12.04
CA PRO A 76 10.06 -10.05 -13.05
C PRO A 76 8.74 -10.58 -12.48
N GLY A 77 7.62 -10.25 -13.13
CA GLY A 77 6.29 -10.62 -12.69
C GLY A 77 5.70 -9.72 -11.59
N SER A 78 6.37 -8.61 -11.24
CA SER A 78 5.76 -7.60 -10.38
C SER A 78 4.61 -6.90 -11.09
N PHE A 79 3.53 -6.69 -10.35
CA PHE A 79 2.42 -5.85 -10.79
C PHE A 79 2.58 -4.37 -10.38
N ALA A 80 3.49 -4.07 -9.45
CA ALA A 80 3.58 -2.76 -8.80
C ALA A 80 4.29 -1.70 -9.66
N ARG A 81 3.89 -0.43 -9.46
CA ARG A 81 4.50 0.75 -10.05
C ARG A 81 4.84 1.80 -8.98
N GLY A 82 5.76 1.44 -8.08
CA GLY A 82 6.34 2.39 -7.14
C GLY A 82 7.63 3.01 -7.68
N LEU A 83 8.13 3.98 -6.93
CA LEU A 83 9.37 4.70 -7.23
C LEU A 83 10.37 4.52 -6.09
N PRO A 84 11.67 4.41 -6.41
CA PRO A 84 12.69 4.42 -5.37
C PRO A 84 12.76 5.77 -4.69
N PHE A 85 12.96 5.76 -3.38
CA PHE A 85 13.22 6.93 -2.58
C PHE A 85 14.50 6.73 -1.76
N GLN A 86 15.43 7.68 -1.83
CA GLN A 86 16.73 7.63 -1.16
C GLN A 86 17.50 6.33 -1.45
N GLU A 87 17.53 5.90 -2.72
CA GLU A 87 18.26 4.71 -3.13
C GLU A 87 19.78 4.91 -2.91
N ASN A 88 20.39 3.99 -2.15
CA ASN A 88 21.82 3.93 -2.01
C ASN A 88 22.41 3.05 -3.14
N PRO A 89 23.14 3.62 -4.10
CA PRO A 89 23.63 2.87 -5.26
C PRO A 89 24.66 1.80 -4.90
N LYS A 90 25.34 1.93 -3.74
CA LYS A 90 26.35 0.94 -3.30
C LYS A 90 25.72 -0.28 -2.66
N THR A 91 24.64 -0.11 -1.92
CA THR A 91 24.02 -1.19 -1.15
C THR A 91 22.72 -1.69 -1.77
N GLY A 92 22.07 -0.89 -2.60
CA GLY A 92 20.72 -1.15 -3.10
C GLY A 92 19.63 -0.98 -2.04
N ASP A 93 19.97 -0.40 -0.88
CA ASP A 93 18.98 -0.04 0.12
C ASP A 93 18.18 1.18 -0.36
N MET A 94 16.87 1.12 -0.17
CA MET A 94 15.96 2.20 -0.54
C MET A 94 14.64 2.06 0.22
N ARG A 95 13.84 3.10 0.12
CA ARG A 95 12.43 3.08 0.48
C ARG A 95 11.60 3.20 -0.79
N VAL A 96 10.32 2.93 -0.69
CA VAL A 96 9.40 2.93 -1.84
C VAL A 96 8.35 4.00 -1.69
N SER A 97 8.18 4.82 -2.72
CA SER A 97 7.08 5.77 -2.86
C SER A 97 6.05 5.25 -3.87
N GLY A 98 4.77 5.46 -3.59
CA GLY A 98 3.70 5.09 -4.51
C GLY A 98 2.32 5.23 -3.87
N THR A 99 1.29 5.49 -4.68
CA THR A 99 -0.09 5.42 -4.22
C THR A 99 -0.48 3.96 -3.95
N CYS A 100 -1.51 3.75 -3.13
CA CYS A 100 -2.03 2.39 -2.90
C CYS A 100 -2.39 1.70 -4.21
N ALA A 101 -3.05 2.38 -5.11
CA ALA A 101 -3.49 1.85 -6.39
C ALA A 101 -2.31 1.44 -7.29
N SER A 102 -1.29 2.29 -7.38
CA SER A 102 -0.09 2.00 -8.20
C SER A 102 0.72 0.84 -7.62
N LEU A 103 0.86 0.77 -6.30
CA LEU A 103 1.54 -0.33 -5.62
C LEU A 103 0.75 -1.65 -5.67
N ALA A 104 -0.58 -1.60 -5.71
CA ALA A 104 -1.45 -2.78 -5.82
C ALA A 104 -1.62 -3.29 -7.26
N GLY A 105 -1.07 -2.58 -8.25
CA GLY A 105 -1.03 -3.00 -9.65
C GLY A 105 -2.05 -2.34 -10.56
N LEU A 106 -2.92 -1.47 -10.05
CA LEU A 106 -3.97 -0.84 -10.85
C LEU A 106 -3.40 0.03 -11.97
N GLU A 107 -2.36 0.81 -11.66
CA GLU A 107 -1.70 1.65 -12.66
C GLU A 107 -1.10 0.82 -13.79
N ASN A 108 -0.42 -0.28 -13.45
CA ASN A 108 0.16 -1.16 -14.45
C ASN A 108 -0.92 -1.82 -15.32
N ALA A 109 -2.01 -2.27 -14.71
CA ALA A 109 -3.12 -2.89 -15.45
C ALA A 109 -3.78 -1.91 -16.43
N ILE A 110 -3.99 -0.64 -16.03
CA ILE A 110 -4.56 0.39 -16.90
C ILE A 110 -3.61 0.77 -18.03
N GLN A 111 -2.32 1.01 -17.73
CA GLN A 111 -1.34 1.46 -18.73
C GLN A 111 -0.94 0.38 -19.74
N SER A 112 -0.99 -0.90 -19.37
CA SER A 112 -0.72 -2.01 -20.26
C SER A 112 -1.94 -2.50 -21.04
N GLU A 113 -3.08 -1.79 -20.92
CA GLU A 113 -4.36 -2.22 -21.49
C GLU A 113 -4.70 -3.68 -21.16
N ALA A 114 -4.38 -4.06 -19.93
CA ALA A 114 -4.58 -5.42 -19.46
C ALA A 114 -6.07 -5.79 -19.45
N ALA A 115 -6.35 -7.09 -19.46
CA ALA A 115 -7.71 -7.59 -19.38
C ALA A 115 -8.45 -7.02 -18.13
N GLU A 116 -9.76 -6.83 -18.23
CA GLU A 116 -10.61 -6.33 -17.14
C GLU A 116 -10.39 -7.12 -15.83
N SER A 117 -10.09 -8.43 -15.94
CA SER A 117 -9.76 -9.29 -14.79
C SER A 117 -8.55 -8.80 -13.98
N GLU A 118 -7.54 -8.20 -14.60
CA GLU A 118 -6.36 -7.67 -13.91
C GLU A 118 -6.68 -6.35 -13.19
N ILE A 119 -7.53 -5.52 -13.77
CA ILE A 119 -8.05 -4.30 -13.13
C ILE A 119 -8.86 -4.70 -11.89
N GLU A 120 -9.79 -5.65 -12.02
CA GLU A 120 -10.58 -6.19 -10.91
C GLU A 120 -9.70 -6.82 -9.81
N LEU A 121 -8.66 -7.57 -10.18
CA LEU A 121 -7.73 -8.14 -9.24
C LEU A 121 -6.95 -7.05 -8.48
N SER A 122 -6.58 -5.96 -9.14
CA SER A 122 -5.91 -4.82 -8.52
C SER A 122 -6.83 -4.10 -7.52
N ILE A 123 -8.10 -3.91 -7.87
CA ILE A 123 -9.13 -3.36 -6.97
C ILE A 123 -9.29 -4.28 -5.74
N ARG A 124 -9.36 -5.60 -5.94
CA ARG A 124 -9.45 -6.57 -4.83
C ARG A 124 -8.22 -6.52 -3.91
N ARG A 125 -7.01 -6.28 -4.44
CA ARG A 125 -5.80 -6.08 -3.60
C ARG A 125 -5.91 -4.82 -2.75
N ILE A 126 -6.40 -3.72 -3.32
CA ILE A 126 -6.65 -2.47 -2.57
C ILE A 126 -7.65 -2.72 -1.44
N LEU A 127 -8.78 -3.35 -1.75
CA LEU A 127 -9.82 -3.64 -0.76
C LEU A 127 -9.36 -4.63 0.30
N LEU A 128 -8.55 -5.65 -0.07
CA LEU A 128 -7.97 -6.60 0.87
C LEU A 128 -7.08 -5.91 1.92
N LEU A 129 -6.17 -5.03 1.49
CA LEU A 129 -5.29 -4.31 2.41
C LEU A 129 -6.10 -3.43 3.38
N HIS A 130 -7.09 -2.71 2.86
CA HIS A 130 -7.97 -1.89 3.69
C HIS A 130 -8.87 -2.71 4.62
N SER A 131 -9.35 -3.88 4.17
CA SER A 131 -10.15 -4.77 5.03
C SER A 131 -9.39 -5.21 6.28
N ILE A 132 -8.08 -5.44 6.14
CA ILE A 132 -7.23 -5.83 7.29
C ILE A 132 -7.16 -4.69 8.30
N ILE A 133 -6.81 -3.46 7.88
CA ILE A 133 -6.73 -2.31 8.83
C ILE A 133 -8.09 -1.94 9.42
N LEU A 134 -9.18 -2.26 8.74
CA LEU A 134 -10.54 -2.03 9.23
C LEU A 134 -11.07 -3.18 10.10
N SER A 135 -10.41 -4.35 10.13
CA SER A 135 -10.83 -5.52 10.93
C SER A 135 -9.98 -5.78 12.17
N ILE A 136 -8.95 -4.98 12.42
CA ILE A 136 -8.11 -5.08 13.63
C ILE A 136 -8.39 -3.93 14.59
N GLY A 137 -8.01 -4.12 15.87
CA GLY A 137 -8.13 -3.08 16.88
C GLY A 137 -7.32 -1.83 16.57
N GLY A 138 -7.77 -0.67 17.06
CA GLY A 138 -7.15 0.64 16.84
C GLY A 138 -7.92 1.53 15.87
N ILE A 139 -7.29 2.62 15.46
CA ILE A 139 -7.88 3.68 14.63
C ILE A 139 -7.44 3.47 13.18
N PRO A 140 -8.32 3.06 12.26
CA PRO A 140 -7.98 2.94 10.85
C PRO A 140 -7.87 4.34 10.22
N LEU A 141 -6.78 4.55 9.46
CA LEU A 141 -6.56 5.78 8.72
C LEU A 141 -6.50 5.45 7.22
N LEU A 142 -7.35 6.11 6.44
CA LEU A 142 -7.33 6.08 4.98
C LEU A 142 -6.65 7.36 4.49
N TYR A 143 -5.61 7.22 3.68
CA TYR A 143 -4.95 8.38 3.10
C TYR A 143 -5.73 8.91 1.89
N LEU A 144 -5.84 10.24 1.81
CA LEU A 144 -6.62 10.92 0.77
C LEU A 144 -6.22 10.44 -0.64
N GLY A 145 -7.24 10.07 -1.42
CA GLY A 145 -7.11 9.56 -2.79
C GLY A 145 -7.10 8.03 -2.88
N ASP A 146 -6.79 7.31 -1.80
CA ASP A 146 -6.87 5.83 -1.79
C ASP A 146 -8.31 5.37 -1.93
N GLU A 147 -9.27 6.16 -1.41
CA GLU A 147 -10.72 5.87 -1.47
C GLU A 147 -11.31 5.86 -2.88
N ILE A 148 -10.59 6.41 -3.85
CA ILE A 148 -10.99 6.40 -5.27
C ILE A 148 -9.92 5.77 -6.17
N GLY A 149 -8.91 5.12 -5.59
CA GLY A 149 -7.86 4.45 -6.35
C GLY A 149 -6.98 5.40 -7.17
N MET A 150 -6.65 6.59 -6.64
CA MET A 150 -5.77 7.55 -7.35
C MET A 150 -4.42 6.92 -7.66
N LEU A 151 -3.95 7.13 -8.90
CA LEU A 151 -2.66 6.66 -9.37
C LEU A 151 -1.53 7.63 -9.03
N ASN A 152 -0.29 7.23 -9.24
CA ASN A 152 0.88 8.10 -9.11
C ASN A 152 0.76 9.31 -10.05
N ASP A 153 1.20 10.46 -9.54
CA ASP A 153 1.35 11.69 -10.31
C ASP A 153 2.84 11.90 -10.61
N TYR A 154 3.21 11.81 -11.87
CA TYR A 154 4.60 11.98 -12.32
C TYR A 154 4.92 13.43 -12.67
N GLY A 155 3.96 14.34 -12.70
CA GLY A 155 4.14 15.76 -13.00
C GLY A 155 5.04 16.49 -12.00
N TYR A 156 5.30 15.89 -10.82
CA TYR A 156 6.26 16.44 -9.85
C TYR A 156 7.68 16.61 -10.43
N ARG A 157 8.03 15.82 -11.47
CA ARG A 157 9.36 15.84 -12.10
C ARG A 157 9.62 17.13 -12.85
N ASP A 158 8.57 17.81 -13.27
CA ASP A 158 8.64 19.08 -14.02
C ASP A 158 8.74 20.29 -13.07
N ASP A 159 8.60 20.08 -11.76
CA ASP A 159 8.74 21.10 -10.73
C ASP A 159 10.13 20.98 -10.06
N PRO A 160 11.07 21.91 -10.31
CA PRO A 160 12.43 21.84 -9.73
C PRO A 160 12.46 21.73 -8.20
N ALA A 161 11.44 22.25 -7.51
CA ALA A 161 11.34 22.17 -6.05
C ALA A 161 10.94 20.76 -5.55
N LYS A 162 10.42 19.91 -6.43
CA LYS A 162 9.89 18.58 -6.09
C LYS A 162 10.63 17.44 -6.78
N ALA A 163 11.26 17.70 -7.92
CA ALA A 163 11.83 16.68 -8.81
C ALA A 163 12.78 15.70 -8.11
N ALA A 164 13.49 16.14 -7.08
CA ALA A 164 14.42 15.31 -6.31
C ALA A 164 13.74 14.41 -5.26
N ASP A 165 12.45 14.56 -5.00
CA ASP A 165 11.71 13.82 -3.97
C ASP A 165 10.56 13.03 -4.58
N SER A 166 10.77 11.72 -4.79
CA SER A 166 9.78 10.82 -5.41
C SER A 166 8.51 10.64 -4.58
N ARG A 167 8.46 11.09 -3.31
CA ARG A 167 7.24 11.05 -2.50
C ARG A 167 6.14 11.95 -3.06
N TRP A 168 6.48 12.95 -3.87
CA TRP A 168 5.48 13.74 -4.57
C TRP A 168 4.63 12.93 -5.55
N ALA A 169 5.13 11.81 -6.06
CA ALA A 169 4.35 10.94 -6.93
C ALA A 169 3.10 10.39 -6.23
N HIS A 170 3.19 10.08 -4.94
CA HIS A 170 2.05 9.55 -4.18
C HIS A 170 1.26 10.61 -3.40
N ARG A 171 1.48 11.88 -3.73
CA ARG A 171 0.72 13.03 -3.20
C ARG A 171 0.01 13.76 -4.34
N PRO A 172 -0.76 13.05 -5.19
CA PRO A 172 -1.43 13.66 -6.33
C PRO A 172 -2.41 14.72 -5.85
N ARG A 173 -2.60 15.76 -6.65
CA ARG A 173 -3.64 16.75 -6.38
C ARG A 173 -5.01 16.12 -6.52
N ALA A 174 -5.93 16.52 -5.65
CA ALA A 174 -7.31 16.06 -5.74
C ALA A 174 -7.93 16.45 -7.11
N ASN A 175 -8.44 15.44 -7.82
CA ASN A 175 -9.09 15.63 -9.11
C ASN A 175 -10.61 15.54 -8.94
N ARG A 176 -11.30 16.65 -9.18
CA ARG A 176 -12.79 16.73 -9.02
C ARG A 176 -13.52 15.75 -9.91
N GLU A 177 -13.05 15.51 -11.14
CA GLU A 177 -13.68 14.57 -12.07
C GLU A 177 -13.58 13.14 -11.57
N SER A 178 -12.39 12.71 -11.08
CA SER A 178 -12.21 11.38 -10.46
C SER A 178 -13.11 11.22 -9.23
N PHE A 179 -13.18 12.24 -8.37
CA PHE A 179 -14.11 12.21 -7.23
C PHE A 179 -15.58 12.18 -7.64
N ALA A 180 -15.98 12.81 -8.75
CA ALA A 180 -17.34 12.73 -9.25
C ALA A 180 -17.74 11.31 -9.68
N ARG A 181 -16.78 10.54 -10.25
CA ARG A 181 -17.01 9.14 -10.67
C ARG A 181 -17.14 8.14 -9.52
N ARG A 182 -16.89 8.53 -8.26
CA ARG A 182 -17.03 7.63 -7.11
C ARG A 182 -18.42 6.99 -6.94
N ASN A 183 -19.44 7.56 -7.54
CA ASN A 183 -20.81 7.04 -7.51
C ASN A 183 -21.16 6.17 -8.73
N ASP A 184 -20.27 6.06 -9.70
CA ASP A 184 -20.46 5.20 -10.87
C ASP A 184 -19.94 3.78 -10.56
N PRO A 185 -20.81 2.75 -10.48
CA PRO A 185 -20.41 1.39 -10.15
C PRO A 185 -19.58 0.70 -11.25
N GLN A 186 -19.53 1.27 -12.45
CA GLN A 186 -18.70 0.74 -13.53
C GLN A 186 -17.32 1.38 -13.57
N ALA A 187 -17.16 2.57 -13.03
CA ALA A 187 -15.87 3.24 -12.95
C ALA A 187 -14.97 2.59 -11.88
N VAL A 188 -13.67 2.60 -12.10
CA VAL A 188 -12.67 2.13 -11.13
C VAL A 188 -12.82 2.87 -9.80
N GLU A 189 -12.98 4.20 -9.85
CA GLU A 189 -13.16 5.04 -8.67
C GLU A 189 -14.41 4.63 -7.87
N GLY A 190 -15.50 4.32 -8.56
CA GLY A 190 -16.74 3.86 -7.93
C GLY A 190 -16.61 2.49 -7.32
N LYS A 191 -15.98 1.54 -8.01
CA LYS A 191 -15.72 0.18 -7.48
C LYS A 191 -14.90 0.23 -6.19
N VAL A 192 -13.82 1.02 -6.18
CA VAL A 192 -12.97 1.20 -4.98
C VAL A 192 -13.74 1.88 -3.86
N TYR A 193 -14.40 3.02 -4.15
CA TYR A 193 -15.13 3.81 -3.18
C TYR A 193 -16.26 3.04 -2.50
N MET A 194 -17.10 2.37 -3.29
CA MET A 194 -18.21 1.58 -2.77
C MET A 194 -17.73 0.39 -1.95
N GLY A 195 -16.64 -0.26 -2.38
CA GLY A 195 -16.00 -1.33 -1.63
C GLY A 195 -15.50 -0.87 -0.26
N LEU A 196 -14.75 0.23 -0.20
CA LEU A 196 -14.26 0.80 1.06
C LEU A 196 -15.39 1.28 1.96
N ARG A 197 -16.38 1.97 1.39
CA ARG A 197 -17.55 2.41 2.15
C ARG A 197 -18.26 1.24 2.81
N ARG A 198 -18.46 0.14 2.07
CA ARG A 198 -19.06 -1.10 2.63
C ARG A 198 -18.25 -1.67 3.80
N LEU A 199 -16.92 -1.69 3.70
CA LEU A 199 -16.04 -2.14 4.78
C LEU A 199 -16.14 -1.24 6.02
N ILE A 200 -16.19 0.09 5.84
CA ILE A 200 -16.36 1.05 6.92
C ILE A 200 -17.73 0.89 7.59
N GLU A 201 -18.79 0.74 6.81
CA GLU A 201 -20.15 0.52 7.33
C GLU A 201 -20.25 -0.81 8.08
N LEU A 202 -19.56 -1.86 7.61
CA LEU A 202 -19.50 -3.13 8.33
C LEU A 202 -18.82 -2.95 9.69
N ARG A 203 -17.63 -2.31 9.72
CA ARG A 203 -16.92 -2.04 10.99
C ARG A 203 -17.78 -1.27 11.98
N LYS A 204 -18.52 -0.24 11.53
CA LYS A 204 -19.40 0.57 12.40
C LYS A 204 -20.57 -0.21 13.03
N ARG A 205 -20.94 -1.36 12.44
CA ARG A 205 -22.04 -2.21 12.96
C ARG A 205 -21.56 -3.24 13.96
N LEU A 206 -20.26 -3.41 14.10
CA LEU A 206 -19.69 -4.46 14.96
C LEU A 206 -19.19 -3.81 16.27
N ASP A 207 -19.75 -4.23 17.39
CA ASP A 207 -19.43 -3.70 18.73
C ASP A 207 -18.05 -4.13 19.26
N VAL A 208 -17.29 -4.87 18.45
CA VAL A 208 -15.96 -5.39 18.82
C VAL A 208 -14.80 -4.43 18.49
N PHE A 209 -15.09 -3.26 17.90
CA PHE A 209 -14.08 -2.27 17.49
C PHE A 209 -14.24 -0.93 18.22
#